data_b883ef835e97a1c84dee74fce038b62b
#
_entry.id   b883ef835e97a1c84dee74fce038b62b
#
_cell.length_a   1.000
_cell.length_b   1.000
_cell.length_c   1.000
_cell.angle_alpha   90.00
_cell.angle_beta   90.00
_cell.angle_gamma   90.00
#
_symmetry.space_group_name_H-M   'P 1'
#
loop_
_entity.id
_entity.type
_entity.pdbx_description
1 polymer ?
#
loop_
_entity_poly.entity_id
_entity_poly.type
_entity_poly.pdbx_seq_one_letter_code
_entity_poly.pdbx_strand_id
1 'polypeptide(L)'
;MQQKDGKSIPKDTWLIKYYWDLRKTVANCSRCSYCKYIDMWEVKDARFVNVCPSSLRYLFDSYSCQGRMDISLALLDGKLKYEESLGLVDIFYKCDTCGGCDVSCKRGKDAERLRVLLEMRSRLVEDGQLVPGHMLVIDGLKKEDNMMMGRKADRGKWAEGLDVKDLTMEKAEVVFHVGCRVSYDERLWGAARSAVALLRDVGVDVGIMGGDEACCGGRAYDMGYRGELTKFAEHNIQAWTNAGVKAVVTLCADGYYAFKRLYPEKGSKFEVFHIVEFIDRLIKEGRIKFSKVLPMTVTYHDPCHMGRRADVYVPGKAIMGLYDPPRDILKSIPGVELVEMNRIKEYAWCCGAGGGVKEGYPDFSDWTARERVEEAKATGAEAIVTACPWCEGNFMDAINGKGERIKVYDVVELVQRAI
;
A
#
# COMPACT_ATOMS: atom_id res chain seq x y z
N MET A 1 29.05 15.99 -11.77
CA MET A 1 29.08 15.31 -10.47
C MET A 1 29.74 16.24 -9.47
N GLN A 2 28.97 16.84 -8.58
CA GLN A 2 29.57 17.61 -7.46
C GLN A 2 29.65 16.67 -6.26
N GLN A 3 30.87 16.43 -5.80
CA GLN A 3 31.14 15.77 -4.53
C GLN A 3 30.71 16.70 -3.40
N LYS A 4 29.83 16.25 -2.52
CA LYS A 4 29.70 16.81 -1.17
C LYS A 4 30.39 15.85 -0.23
N ASP A 5 31.36 16.38 0.53
CA ASP A 5 32.04 15.73 1.65
C ASP A 5 32.94 14.54 1.34
N GLY A 6 33.57 14.49 0.16
CA GLY A 6 34.68 13.58 -0.13
C GLY A 6 34.39 12.07 -0.05
N LYS A 7 33.15 11.65 0.18
CA LYS A 7 32.78 10.23 0.21
C LYS A 7 32.16 9.81 -1.12
N SER A 8 32.74 8.81 -1.75
CA SER A 8 32.15 8.19 -2.93
C SER A 8 30.81 7.51 -2.55
N ILE A 9 29.76 7.81 -3.29
CA ILE A 9 28.45 7.18 -3.13
C ILE A 9 28.56 5.73 -3.60
N PRO A 10 28.18 4.72 -2.79
CA PRO A 10 28.23 3.32 -3.21
C PRO A 10 27.37 3.12 -4.46
N LYS A 11 27.94 2.45 -5.49
CA LYS A 11 27.28 2.25 -6.79
C LYS A 11 26.01 1.41 -6.74
N ASP A 12 25.77 0.70 -5.64
CA ASP A 12 24.70 -0.32 -5.53
C ASP A 12 23.46 0.13 -4.74
N THR A 13 23.49 1.31 -4.14
CA THR A 13 22.32 1.88 -3.47
C THR A 13 21.58 2.81 -4.41
N TRP A 14 20.60 2.28 -5.13
CA TRP A 14 19.77 3.07 -6.05
C TRP A 14 19.00 4.21 -5.34
N LEU A 15 18.79 4.17 -4.00
CA LEU A 15 18.30 5.27 -3.18
C LEU A 15 19.20 6.50 -3.19
N ILE A 16 20.49 6.29 -3.47
CA ILE A 16 21.53 7.33 -3.49
C ILE A 16 21.94 7.63 -4.93
N LYS A 17 21.37 6.95 -5.90
CA LYS A 17 21.81 7.01 -7.30
C LYS A 17 21.70 8.40 -7.91
N TYR A 18 20.90 9.26 -7.27
CA TYR A 18 20.72 10.63 -7.73
C TYR A 18 20.80 11.61 -6.56
N TYR A 19 21.64 12.58 -6.71
CA TYR A 19 21.48 13.86 -6.05
C TYR A 19 20.08 14.38 -6.46
N TRP A 20 19.07 14.01 -5.68
CA TRP A 20 17.69 14.27 -6.02
C TRP A 20 17.43 15.77 -5.89
N ASP A 21 17.31 16.42 -7.03
CA ASP A 21 16.93 17.81 -7.12
C ASP A 21 15.42 17.86 -7.46
N LEU A 22 14.63 18.28 -6.49
CA LEU A 22 13.19 18.36 -6.62
C LEU A 22 12.80 19.20 -7.85
N ARG A 23 13.37 20.39 -7.99
CA ARG A 23 13.04 21.31 -9.06
C ARG A 23 13.41 20.73 -10.44
N LYS A 24 14.57 20.13 -10.57
CA LYS A 24 14.97 19.46 -11.83
C LYS A 24 14.06 18.31 -12.18
N THR A 25 13.70 17.49 -11.17
CA THR A 25 12.77 16.37 -11.37
C THR A 25 11.43 16.88 -11.87
N VAL A 26 10.88 17.91 -11.26
CA VAL A 26 9.62 18.55 -11.68
C VAL A 26 9.72 19.13 -13.09
N ALA A 27 10.76 19.93 -13.36
CA ALA A 27 10.97 20.59 -14.65
C ALA A 27 11.20 19.62 -15.82
N ASN A 28 11.67 18.40 -15.55
CA ASN A 28 11.83 17.34 -16.55
C ASN A 28 10.51 16.71 -17.03
N CYS A 29 9.34 17.19 -16.58
CA CYS A 29 8.06 16.76 -17.10
C CYS A 29 7.82 17.29 -18.51
N SER A 30 7.73 16.40 -19.51
CA SER A 30 7.47 16.79 -20.92
C SER A 30 6.00 16.93 -21.25
N ARG A 31 5.09 16.76 -20.27
CA ARG A 31 3.62 16.86 -20.45
C ARG A 31 3.05 15.89 -21.49
N CYS A 32 3.66 14.70 -21.60
CA CYS A 32 3.27 13.68 -22.60
C CYS A 32 1.95 12.96 -22.28
N SER A 33 1.36 13.16 -21.10
CA SER A 33 0.13 12.53 -20.61
C SER A 33 0.19 11.02 -20.33
N TYR A 34 1.29 10.33 -20.56
CA TYR A 34 1.40 8.89 -20.28
C TYR A 34 1.07 8.50 -18.83
N CYS A 35 1.24 9.40 -17.89
CA CYS A 35 0.86 9.17 -16.50
C CYS A 35 -0.65 9.00 -16.26
N LYS A 36 -1.49 9.20 -17.27
CA LYS A 36 -2.94 9.02 -17.21
C LYS A 36 -3.39 7.63 -17.64
N TYR A 37 -2.59 6.96 -18.49
CA TYR A 37 -2.99 5.76 -19.22
C TYR A 37 -2.03 4.61 -18.97
N ILE A 38 -2.54 3.38 -19.11
CA ILE A 38 -1.68 2.21 -19.26
C ILE A 38 -0.95 2.27 -20.60
N ASP A 39 0.14 1.51 -20.71
CA ASP A 39 0.87 1.43 -21.98
C ASP A 39 -0.04 0.88 -23.08
N MET A 40 0.03 1.47 -24.26
CA MET A 40 -0.83 1.09 -25.39
C MET A 40 -0.74 -0.38 -25.78
N TRP A 41 0.41 -1.01 -25.51
CA TRP A 41 0.63 -2.44 -25.79
C TRP A 41 -0.10 -3.37 -24.81
N GLU A 42 -0.50 -2.84 -23.63
CA GLU A 42 -1.18 -3.57 -22.56
C GLU A 42 -2.70 -3.33 -22.57
N VAL A 43 -3.20 -2.47 -23.47
CA VAL A 43 -4.62 -2.17 -23.58
C VAL A 43 -5.36 -3.36 -24.20
N LYS A 44 -6.22 -4.01 -23.39
CA LYS A 44 -7.10 -5.10 -23.85
C LYS A 44 -8.51 -4.59 -24.14
N ASP A 45 -8.95 -3.57 -23.43
CA ASP A 45 -10.27 -2.95 -23.57
C ASP A 45 -10.14 -1.43 -23.34
N ALA A 46 -10.65 -0.64 -24.28
CA ALA A 46 -10.63 0.82 -24.22
C ALA A 46 -11.36 1.40 -22.99
N ARG A 47 -12.34 0.68 -22.41
CA ARG A 47 -13.04 1.08 -21.18
C ARG A 47 -12.06 1.19 -19.99
N PHE A 48 -11.02 0.35 -19.97
CA PHE A 48 -10.08 0.24 -18.85
C PHE A 48 -8.66 0.77 -19.18
N VAL A 49 -8.54 1.71 -20.11
CA VAL A 49 -7.24 2.28 -20.52
C VAL A 49 -6.61 3.22 -19.49
N ASN A 50 -7.42 3.83 -18.64
CA ASN A 50 -6.93 4.80 -17.66
C ASN A 50 -6.24 4.10 -16.48
N VAL A 51 -5.10 4.66 -15.99
CA VAL A 51 -4.39 4.20 -14.80
C VAL A 51 -4.52 5.16 -13.62
N CYS A 52 -4.83 6.43 -13.88
CA CYS A 52 -4.92 7.47 -12.86
C CYS A 52 -6.38 7.76 -12.48
N PRO A 53 -6.84 7.37 -11.26
CA PRO A 53 -8.21 7.62 -10.80
C PRO A 53 -8.58 9.10 -10.81
N SER A 54 -7.72 9.93 -10.27
CA SER A 54 -7.94 11.37 -10.17
C SER A 54 -8.11 12.04 -11.54
N SER A 55 -7.27 11.67 -12.51
CA SER A 55 -7.38 12.18 -13.88
C SER A 55 -8.69 11.77 -14.54
N LEU A 56 -9.11 10.52 -14.38
CA LEU A 56 -10.37 10.00 -14.94
C LEU A 56 -11.60 10.64 -14.29
N ARG A 57 -11.58 10.82 -12.96
CA ARG A 57 -12.72 11.34 -12.21
C ARG A 57 -13.00 12.80 -12.49
N TYR A 58 -11.92 13.63 -12.51
CA TYR A 58 -12.06 15.08 -12.54
C TYR A 58 -11.87 15.67 -13.94
N LEU A 59 -11.35 14.92 -14.90
CA LEU A 59 -11.16 15.27 -16.32
C LEU A 59 -10.33 16.54 -16.56
N PHE A 60 -9.64 17.04 -15.55
CA PHE A 60 -8.84 18.24 -15.60
C PHE A 60 -7.37 17.93 -15.33
N ASP A 61 -6.46 18.51 -16.11
CA ASP A 61 -5.03 18.18 -16.04
C ASP A 61 -4.39 18.48 -14.68
N SER A 62 -4.87 19.47 -13.93
CA SER A 62 -4.42 19.72 -12.56
C SER A 62 -4.56 18.51 -11.64
N TYR A 63 -5.52 17.63 -11.89
CA TYR A 63 -5.73 16.37 -11.15
C TYR A 63 -4.93 15.19 -11.71
N SER A 64 -4.15 15.40 -12.77
CA SER A 64 -3.20 14.40 -13.26
C SER A 64 -1.80 14.64 -12.68
N CYS A 65 -0.93 13.63 -12.81
CA CYS A 65 0.46 13.79 -12.38
C CYS A 65 1.16 14.94 -13.12
N GLN A 66 0.97 15.08 -14.44
CA GLN A 66 1.61 16.15 -15.22
C GLN A 66 1.19 17.55 -14.73
N GLY A 67 -0.10 17.78 -14.48
CA GLY A 67 -0.57 19.06 -13.99
C GLY A 67 -0.05 19.37 -12.59
N ARG A 68 0.03 18.35 -11.72
CA ARG A 68 0.66 18.49 -10.40
C ARG A 68 2.15 18.85 -10.52
N MET A 69 2.87 18.33 -11.54
CA MET A 69 4.25 18.78 -11.81
C MET A 69 4.30 20.25 -12.19
N ASP A 70 3.40 20.73 -13.05
CA ASP A 70 3.36 22.15 -13.44
C ASP A 70 3.08 23.06 -12.25
N ILE A 71 2.11 22.71 -11.43
CA ILE A 71 1.79 23.43 -10.20
C ILE A 71 2.96 23.40 -9.22
N SER A 72 3.60 22.26 -9.04
CA SER A 72 4.78 22.12 -8.20
C SER A 72 5.92 23.03 -8.67
N LEU A 73 6.17 23.10 -9.98
CA LEU A 73 7.20 23.99 -10.54
C LEU A 73 6.86 25.46 -10.28
N ALA A 74 5.60 25.86 -10.46
CA ALA A 74 5.16 27.21 -10.21
C ALA A 74 5.30 27.63 -8.72
N LEU A 75 5.02 26.70 -7.80
CA LEU A 75 5.24 26.90 -6.34
C LEU A 75 6.73 27.01 -6.02
N LEU A 76 7.56 26.12 -6.58
CA LEU A 76 9.01 26.13 -6.37
C LEU A 76 9.70 27.38 -6.96
N ASP A 77 9.16 27.94 -8.02
CA ASP A 77 9.64 29.14 -8.68
C ASP A 77 9.05 30.42 -8.08
N GLY A 78 8.19 30.33 -7.05
CA GLY A 78 7.54 31.48 -6.41
C GLY A 78 6.48 32.18 -7.28
N LYS A 79 6.02 31.53 -8.36
CA LYS A 79 4.96 32.05 -9.26
C LYS A 79 3.56 31.78 -8.69
N LEU A 80 3.43 30.82 -7.82
CA LEU A 80 2.25 30.53 -7.00
C LEU A 80 2.69 30.53 -5.54
N LYS A 81 1.78 30.92 -4.66
CA LYS A 81 1.94 30.85 -3.21
C LYS A 81 0.91 29.91 -2.62
N TYR A 82 1.25 29.23 -1.53
CA TYR A 82 0.37 28.24 -0.90
C TYR A 82 -0.92 28.89 -0.41
N GLU A 83 -0.80 29.99 0.32
CA GLU A 83 -1.92 30.70 0.96
C GLU A 83 -2.83 31.44 -0.04
N GLU A 84 -2.32 31.81 -1.22
CA GLU A 84 -3.05 32.56 -2.24
C GLU A 84 -3.69 31.67 -3.30
N SER A 85 -3.38 30.36 -3.29
CA SER A 85 -3.76 29.44 -4.36
C SER A 85 -4.88 28.51 -3.93
N LEU A 86 -6.12 28.92 -4.16
CA LEU A 86 -7.29 28.11 -3.89
C LEU A 86 -7.24 26.76 -4.62
N GLY A 87 -7.65 25.70 -3.94
CA GLY A 87 -7.74 24.36 -4.52
C GLY A 87 -6.44 23.55 -4.55
N LEU A 88 -5.30 24.07 -4.07
CA LEU A 88 -4.05 23.30 -3.99
C LEU A 88 -4.20 22.03 -3.16
N VAL A 89 -4.84 22.15 -1.99
CA VAL A 89 -5.12 21.02 -1.10
C VAL A 89 -5.88 19.93 -1.86
N ASP A 90 -6.98 20.28 -2.51
CA ASP A 90 -7.78 19.38 -3.31
C ASP A 90 -6.97 18.68 -4.42
N ILE A 91 -6.20 19.47 -5.16
CA ILE A 91 -5.40 18.98 -6.29
C ILE A 91 -4.36 17.96 -5.81
N PHE A 92 -3.64 18.24 -4.74
CA PHE A 92 -2.61 17.33 -4.25
C PHE A 92 -3.15 16.16 -3.48
N TYR A 93 -4.24 16.30 -2.73
CA TYR A 93 -4.76 15.25 -1.89
C TYR A 93 -5.84 14.38 -2.55
N LYS A 94 -6.51 14.81 -3.61
CA LYS A 94 -7.30 13.93 -4.49
C LYS A 94 -6.38 13.07 -5.37
N CYS A 95 -5.47 12.35 -4.72
CA CYS A 95 -4.48 11.45 -5.31
C CYS A 95 -4.20 10.30 -4.34
N ASP A 96 -4.45 9.08 -4.75
CA ASP A 96 -4.27 7.88 -3.93
C ASP A 96 -2.80 7.53 -3.63
N THR A 97 -1.84 8.31 -4.08
CA THR A 97 -0.40 7.98 -4.01
C THR A 97 -0.05 6.58 -4.51
N CYS A 98 -0.84 6.06 -5.44
CA CYS A 98 -0.73 4.67 -5.89
C CYS A 98 0.51 4.36 -6.75
N GLY A 99 1.22 5.38 -7.27
CA GLY A 99 2.44 5.21 -8.07
C GLY A 99 2.22 4.75 -9.52
N GLY A 100 0.97 4.66 -10.01
CA GLY A 100 0.71 4.29 -11.42
C GLY A 100 1.34 5.26 -12.43
N CYS A 101 1.44 6.53 -12.07
CA CYS A 101 2.13 7.54 -12.89
C CYS A 101 3.64 7.32 -13.02
N ASP A 102 4.29 6.72 -12.02
CA ASP A 102 5.73 6.42 -12.06
C ASP A 102 6.04 5.32 -13.06
N VAL A 103 5.21 4.28 -13.14
CA VAL A 103 5.41 3.16 -14.05
C VAL A 103 5.55 3.66 -15.49
N SER A 104 4.57 4.45 -15.96
CA SER A 104 4.59 4.99 -17.32
C SER A 104 5.71 6.03 -17.50
N CYS A 105 5.98 6.86 -16.49
CA CYS A 105 7.02 7.89 -16.57
C CYS A 105 8.42 7.30 -16.63
N LYS A 106 8.70 6.24 -15.85
CA LYS A 106 10.02 5.58 -15.82
C LYS A 106 10.38 4.93 -17.14
N ARG A 107 9.42 4.45 -17.90
CA ARG A 107 9.65 3.90 -19.25
C ARG A 107 10.20 4.94 -20.22
N GLY A 108 9.77 6.21 -20.11
CA GLY A 108 10.19 7.26 -21.04
C GLY A 108 11.21 8.27 -20.48
N LYS A 109 11.19 8.52 -19.17
CA LYS A 109 11.95 9.60 -18.54
C LYS A 109 12.78 9.19 -17.32
N ASP A 110 12.63 7.98 -16.85
CA ASP A 110 13.24 7.47 -15.61
C ASP A 110 13.07 8.44 -14.43
N ALA A 111 11.86 8.95 -14.22
CA ALA A 111 11.59 9.95 -13.20
C ALA A 111 10.59 9.45 -12.15
N GLU A 112 10.89 9.74 -10.89
CA GLU A 112 10.08 9.38 -9.72
C GLU A 112 9.09 10.49 -9.39
N ARG A 113 7.95 10.51 -10.07
CA ARG A 113 6.91 11.56 -9.93
C ARG A 113 6.19 11.47 -8.60
N LEU A 114 5.94 10.25 -8.11
CA LEU A 114 5.31 10.06 -6.82
C LEU A 114 6.12 10.68 -5.68
N ARG A 115 7.45 10.57 -5.74
CA ARG A 115 8.33 11.21 -4.76
C ARG A 115 8.14 12.73 -4.70
N VAL A 116 7.95 13.36 -5.86
CA VAL A 116 7.61 14.81 -5.93
C VAL A 116 6.28 15.08 -5.22
N LEU A 117 5.26 14.26 -5.49
CA LEU A 117 3.93 14.48 -4.88
C LEU A 117 3.98 14.34 -3.36
N LEU A 118 4.72 13.37 -2.84
CA LEU A 118 4.92 13.18 -1.40
C LEU A 118 5.70 14.33 -0.76
N GLU A 119 6.70 14.86 -1.46
CA GLU A 119 7.45 16.06 -1.02
C GLU A 119 6.54 17.29 -0.97
N MET A 120 5.73 17.49 -1.99
CA MET A 120 4.81 18.63 -2.03
C MET A 120 3.74 18.55 -0.94
N ARG A 121 3.26 17.35 -0.60
CA ARG A 121 2.35 17.14 0.54
C ARG A 121 3.00 17.50 1.87
N SER A 122 4.28 17.13 2.06
CA SER A 122 5.01 17.53 3.26
C SER A 122 5.10 19.06 3.38
N ARG A 123 5.40 19.75 2.28
CA ARG A 123 5.44 21.21 2.24
C ARG A 123 4.07 21.86 2.49
N LEU A 124 2.99 21.28 1.98
CA LEU A 124 1.63 21.73 2.28
C LEU A 124 1.33 21.64 3.78
N VAL A 125 1.70 20.52 4.40
CA VAL A 125 1.54 20.34 5.87
C VAL A 125 2.38 21.35 6.64
N GLU A 126 3.63 21.55 6.26
CA GLU A 126 4.56 22.52 6.88
C GLU A 126 4.04 23.97 6.75
N ASP A 127 3.36 24.29 5.65
CA ASP A 127 2.71 25.59 5.40
C ASP A 127 1.34 25.73 6.09
N GLY A 128 0.85 24.69 6.77
CA GLY A 128 -0.45 24.70 7.43
C GLY A 128 -1.66 24.46 6.50
N GLN A 129 -1.43 24.03 5.26
CA GLN A 129 -2.47 23.68 4.30
C GLN A 129 -2.98 22.27 4.56
N LEU A 130 -3.91 22.12 5.48
CA LEU A 130 -4.31 20.82 6.06
C LEU A 130 -5.66 20.36 5.51
N VAL A 131 -5.82 19.04 5.39
CA VAL A 131 -7.10 18.37 5.11
C VAL A 131 -7.80 18.06 6.44
N PRO A 132 -9.04 18.52 6.68
CA PRO A 132 -9.72 18.30 7.95
C PRO A 132 -9.81 16.83 8.37
N GLY A 133 -10.13 15.92 7.45
CA GLY A 133 -10.17 14.48 7.74
C GLY A 133 -8.82 13.90 8.15
N HIS A 134 -7.71 14.45 7.65
CA HIS A 134 -6.37 14.03 8.06
C HIS A 134 -6.02 14.49 9.47
N MET A 135 -6.53 15.63 9.91
CA MET A 135 -6.29 16.12 11.28
C MET A 135 -6.88 15.15 12.32
N LEU A 136 -8.03 14.55 12.04
CA LEU A 136 -8.61 13.52 12.90
C LEU A 136 -7.72 12.27 12.98
N VAL A 137 -7.17 11.83 11.85
CA VAL A 137 -6.21 10.71 11.82
C VAL A 137 -4.97 11.02 12.64
N ILE A 138 -4.40 12.22 12.50
CA ILE A 138 -3.20 12.64 13.25
C ILE A 138 -3.50 12.74 14.74
N ASP A 139 -4.67 13.21 15.12
CA ASP A 139 -5.11 13.22 16.54
C ASP A 139 -5.19 11.79 17.12
N GLY A 140 -5.77 10.86 16.37
CA GLY A 140 -5.78 9.42 16.72
C GLY A 140 -4.38 8.82 16.85
N LEU A 141 -3.47 9.16 15.92
CA LEU A 141 -2.07 8.73 16.00
C LEU A 141 -1.34 9.27 17.22
N LYS A 142 -1.63 10.51 17.62
CA LYS A 142 -1.00 11.13 18.81
C LYS A 142 -1.54 10.59 20.12
N LYS A 143 -2.83 10.30 20.21
CA LYS A 143 -3.51 9.90 21.44
C LYS A 143 -3.51 8.39 21.66
N GLU A 144 -3.71 7.63 20.58
CA GLU A 144 -4.04 6.21 20.63
C GLU A 144 -3.04 5.33 19.82
N ASP A 145 -1.96 5.91 19.32
CA ASP A 145 -0.94 5.24 18.48
C ASP A 145 -1.51 4.51 17.25
N ASN A 146 -2.72 4.88 16.79
CA ASN A 146 -3.36 4.30 15.62
C ASN A 146 -4.17 5.33 14.83
N MET A 147 -4.31 5.07 13.53
CA MET A 147 -5.03 5.97 12.62
C MET A 147 -6.54 5.73 12.55
N MET A 148 -7.05 4.70 13.22
CA MET A 148 -8.47 4.34 13.21
C MET A 148 -9.25 5.02 14.32
N MET A 149 -8.58 5.84 15.16
CA MET A 149 -9.16 6.51 16.34
C MET A 149 -9.78 5.53 17.36
N GLY A 150 -9.41 4.26 17.27
CA GLY A 150 -9.81 3.24 18.24
C GLY A 150 -8.95 3.33 19.49
N ARG A 151 -9.47 2.91 20.64
CA ARG A 151 -8.72 2.92 21.91
C ARG A 151 -7.53 1.96 21.80
N LYS A 152 -6.34 2.40 22.22
CA LYS A 152 -5.12 1.58 22.22
C LYS A 152 -5.33 0.24 22.95
N ALA A 153 -6.06 0.25 24.07
CA ALA A 153 -6.36 -0.95 24.84
C ALA A 153 -7.15 -2.03 24.04
N ASP A 154 -7.90 -1.62 23.01
CA ASP A 154 -8.70 -2.55 22.21
C ASP A 154 -7.93 -3.14 21.02
N ARG A 155 -6.67 -2.70 20.79
CA ARG A 155 -5.89 -3.06 19.62
C ARG A 155 -5.62 -4.56 19.48
N GLY A 156 -5.49 -5.27 20.60
CA GLY A 156 -5.25 -6.70 20.64
C GLY A 156 -6.48 -7.59 20.53
N LYS A 157 -7.70 -7.03 20.53
CA LYS A 157 -8.96 -7.81 20.57
C LYS A 157 -9.11 -8.82 19.42
N TRP A 158 -8.59 -8.51 18.24
CA TRP A 158 -8.65 -9.42 17.10
C TRP A 158 -7.99 -10.78 17.39
N ALA A 159 -7.06 -10.84 18.33
CA ALA A 159 -6.29 -12.02 18.71
C ALA A 159 -6.82 -12.72 19.95
N GLU A 160 -7.89 -12.25 20.58
CA GLU A 160 -8.46 -12.89 21.77
C GLU A 160 -8.79 -14.37 21.51
N GLY A 161 -8.32 -15.24 22.41
CA GLY A 161 -8.49 -16.68 22.31
C GLY A 161 -7.58 -17.38 21.28
N LEU A 162 -6.66 -16.67 20.63
CA LEU A 162 -5.59 -17.30 19.85
C LEU A 162 -4.44 -17.74 20.77
N ASP A 163 -3.94 -18.93 20.50
CA ASP A 163 -2.69 -19.41 21.10
C ASP A 163 -1.50 -18.83 20.31
N VAL A 164 -1.05 -17.63 20.70
CA VAL A 164 0.06 -16.90 20.08
C VAL A 164 0.84 -16.14 21.14
N LYS A 165 2.16 -16.09 21.01
CA LYS A 165 3.04 -15.41 21.97
C LYS A 165 2.72 -13.92 22.04
N ASP A 166 2.67 -13.39 23.26
CA ASP A 166 2.65 -11.95 23.55
C ASP A 166 4.09 -11.45 23.67
N LEU A 167 4.56 -10.71 22.68
CA LEU A 167 5.93 -10.21 22.60
C LEU A 167 6.25 -9.11 23.62
N THR A 168 5.28 -8.64 24.37
CA THR A 168 5.52 -7.76 25.53
C THR A 168 6.05 -8.55 26.73
N MET A 169 5.79 -9.86 26.78
CA MET A 169 6.14 -10.76 27.88
C MET A 169 7.12 -11.85 27.45
N GLU A 170 7.09 -12.27 26.19
CA GLU A 170 7.84 -13.37 25.63
C GLU A 170 8.71 -12.94 24.45
N LYS A 171 9.55 -13.83 23.97
CA LYS A 171 10.37 -13.62 22.77
C LYS A 171 9.95 -14.53 21.64
N ALA A 172 10.03 -14.01 20.40
CA ALA A 172 9.91 -14.81 19.20
C ALA A 172 10.79 -14.29 18.08
N GLU A 173 11.13 -15.16 17.11
CA GLU A 173 11.92 -14.76 15.95
C GLU A 173 11.13 -13.92 14.95
N VAL A 174 9.81 -14.09 14.90
CA VAL A 174 8.91 -13.41 13.96
C VAL A 174 7.86 -12.61 14.71
N VAL A 175 7.73 -11.32 14.40
CA VAL A 175 6.56 -10.54 14.79
C VAL A 175 5.55 -10.54 13.65
N PHE A 176 4.29 -10.88 13.96
CA PHE A 176 3.18 -10.62 13.06
C PHE A 176 2.55 -9.28 13.38
N HIS A 177 2.80 -8.30 12.53
CA HIS A 177 2.25 -6.95 12.65
C HIS A 177 0.94 -6.86 11.87
N VAL A 178 -0.19 -6.83 12.59
CA VAL A 178 -1.53 -6.87 11.98
C VAL A 178 -1.93 -5.52 11.34
N GLY A 179 -1.52 -4.42 11.93
CA GLY A 179 -1.79 -3.07 11.47
C GLY A 179 -3.15 -2.49 11.90
N CYS A 180 -3.26 -1.16 11.83
CA CYS A 180 -4.41 -0.43 12.37
C CYS A 180 -5.75 -0.85 11.75
N ARG A 181 -5.80 -1.06 10.43
CA ARG A 181 -7.08 -1.36 9.75
C ARG A 181 -7.71 -2.65 10.27
N VAL A 182 -6.93 -3.72 10.42
CA VAL A 182 -7.44 -5.00 10.92
C VAL A 182 -7.77 -4.93 12.40
N SER A 183 -6.92 -4.29 13.21
CA SER A 183 -7.13 -4.21 14.65
C SER A 183 -8.51 -3.69 15.05
N TYR A 184 -9.08 -2.78 14.24
CA TYR A 184 -10.32 -2.07 14.55
C TYR A 184 -11.46 -2.30 13.55
N ASP A 185 -11.34 -3.27 12.64
CA ASP A 185 -12.41 -3.67 11.73
C ASP A 185 -12.63 -5.18 11.83
N GLU A 186 -13.67 -5.57 12.58
CA GLU A 186 -13.98 -6.99 12.86
C GLU A 186 -14.19 -7.83 11.60
N ARG A 187 -14.64 -7.21 10.51
CA ARG A 187 -14.84 -7.88 9.21
C ARG A 187 -13.55 -8.48 8.66
N LEU A 188 -12.39 -7.94 9.07
CA LEU A 188 -11.05 -8.32 8.58
C LEU A 188 -10.30 -9.25 9.56
N TRP A 189 -10.85 -9.54 10.73
CA TRP A 189 -10.20 -10.38 11.74
C TRP A 189 -9.96 -11.81 11.24
N GLY A 190 -10.85 -12.31 10.39
CA GLY A 190 -10.75 -13.67 9.84
C GLY A 190 -9.42 -13.94 9.16
N ALA A 191 -8.98 -13.04 8.27
CA ALA A 191 -7.71 -13.14 7.56
C ALA A 191 -6.50 -13.13 8.53
N ALA A 192 -6.49 -12.22 9.52
CA ALA A 192 -5.39 -12.11 10.48
C ALA A 192 -5.29 -13.33 11.40
N ARG A 193 -6.43 -13.80 11.92
CA ARG A 193 -6.49 -15.01 12.76
C ARG A 193 -6.02 -16.25 12.00
N SER A 194 -6.46 -16.38 10.74
CA SER A 194 -6.01 -17.45 9.84
C SER A 194 -4.52 -17.38 9.55
N ALA A 195 -3.97 -16.19 9.33
CA ALA A 195 -2.54 -16.01 9.09
C ALA A 195 -1.69 -16.48 10.29
N VAL A 196 -2.04 -16.05 11.50
CA VAL A 196 -1.32 -16.45 12.72
C VAL A 196 -1.44 -17.96 12.96
N ALA A 197 -2.65 -18.51 12.85
CA ALA A 197 -2.87 -19.96 13.01
C ALA A 197 -2.01 -20.76 12.02
N LEU A 198 -2.02 -20.36 10.74
CA LEU A 198 -1.23 -20.99 9.69
C LEU A 198 0.28 -20.97 10.00
N LEU A 199 0.82 -19.79 10.37
CA LEU A 199 2.24 -19.64 10.70
C LEU A 199 2.65 -20.56 11.87
N ARG A 200 1.84 -20.60 12.92
CA ARG A 200 2.06 -21.46 14.07
C ARG A 200 1.99 -22.95 13.69
N ASP A 201 0.96 -23.35 12.96
CA ASP A 201 0.71 -24.76 12.62
C ASP A 201 1.83 -25.35 11.74
N VAL A 202 2.52 -24.51 10.96
CA VAL A 202 3.72 -24.91 10.23
C VAL A 202 5.03 -24.73 11.04
N GLY A 203 4.93 -24.43 12.33
CA GLY A 203 6.08 -24.37 13.26
C GLY A 203 6.93 -23.09 13.12
N VAL A 204 6.35 -21.96 12.72
CA VAL A 204 7.01 -20.66 12.77
C VAL A 204 6.95 -20.12 14.20
N ASP A 205 8.09 -19.71 14.75
CA ASP A 205 8.15 -19.03 16.05
C ASP A 205 7.64 -17.59 15.93
N VAL A 206 6.33 -17.42 16.01
CA VAL A 206 5.61 -16.16 15.77
C VAL A 206 4.96 -15.63 17.04
N GLY A 207 5.00 -14.29 17.20
CA GLY A 207 4.27 -13.59 18.25
C GLY A 207 3.67 -12.27 17.74
N ILE A 208 2.88 -11.63 18.59
CA ILE A 208 2.21 -10.35 18.33
C ILE A 208 2.54 -9.35 19.45
N MET A 209 2.45 -8.06 19.16
CA MET A 209 2.62 -7.01 20.17
C MET A 209 1.31 -6.70 20.93
N GLY A 210 0.18 -7.29 20.52
CA GLY A 210 -1.12 -7.07 21.16
C GLY A 210 -1.49 -5.60 21.26
N GLY A 211 -1.81 -5.13 22.49
CA GLY A 211 -2.13 -3.74 22.76
C GLY A 211 -0.96 -2.76 22.57
N ASP A 212 0.28 -3.24 22.61
CA ASP A 212 1.48 -2.41 22.42
C ASP A 212 1.91 -2.25 20.97
N GLU A 213 1.22 -2.92 20.02
CA GLU A 213 1.47 -2.68 18.62
C GLU A 213 1.14 -1.22 18.26
N ALA A 214 2.08 -0.49 17.70
CA ALA A 214 1.86 0.87 17.21
C ALA A 214 1.62 0.91 15.70
N CYS A 215 1.11 2.03 15.19
CA CYS A 215 0.95 2.25 13.76
C CYS A 215 2.29 2.06 13.01
N CYS A 216 2.23 1.61 11.74
CA CYS A 216 3.42 1.60 10.88
C CYS A 216 3.90 2.99 10.44
N GLY A 217 3.07 4.05 10.59
CA GLY A 217 3.38 5.41 10.16
C GLY A 217 3.33 5.65 8.66
N GLY A 218 3.18 4.61 7.84
CA GLY A 218 3.27 4.72 6.37
C GLY A 218 2.23 5.65 5.76
N ARG A 219 0.98 5.60 6.24
CA ARG A 219 -0.08 6.48 5.75
C ARG A 219 0.10 7.93 6.19
N ALA A 220 0.58 8.16 7.42
CA ALA A 220 0.93 9.51 7.87
C ALA A 220 2.02 10.13 6.97
N TYR A 221 3.03 9.32 6.60
CA TYR A 221 4.05 9.73 5.64
C TYR A 221 3.44 10.10 4.28
N ASP A 222 2.52 9.32 3.75
CA ASP A 222 1.83 9.58 2.49
C ASP A 222 0.95 10.85 2.53
N MET A 223 0.41 11.18 3.69
CA MET A 223 -0.33 12.41 3.93
C MET A 223 0.58 13.64 4.15
N GLY A 224 1.92 13.46 4.23
CA GLY A 224 2.89 14.53 4.42
C GLY A 224 3.38 14.73 5.86
N TYR A 225 2.86 13.97 6.82
CA TYR A 225 3.23 14.06 8.25
C TYR A 225 4.44 13.17 8.57
N ARG A 226 5.62 13.58 8.13
CA ARG A 226 6.86 12.78 8.22
C ARG A 226 7.34 12.52 9.64
N GLY A 227 7.04 13.44 10.57
CA GLY A 227 7.39 13.29 11.99
C GLY A 227 6.71 12.08 12.62
N GLU A 228 5.46 11.81 12.27
CA GLU A 228 4.73 10.65 12.79
C GLU A 228 5.37 9.32 12.32
N LEU A 229 5.82 9.23 11.06
CA LEU A 229 6.58 8.07 10.61
C LEU A 229 7.82 7.83 11.47
N THR A 230 8.59 8.88 11.77
CA THR A 230 9.83 8.75 12.57
C THR A 230 9.51 8.24 13.96
N LYS A 231 8.52 8.83 14.64
CA LYS A 231 8.05 8.40 15.97
C LYS A 231 7.71 6.91 16.00
N PHE A 232 6.89 6.46 15.05
CA PHE A 232 6.44 5.06 15.02
C PHE A 232 7.53 4.09 14.58
N ALA A 233 8.42 4.48 13.69
CA ALA A 233 9.55 3.66 13.29
C ALA A 233 10.51 3.42 14.47
N GLU A 234 10.86 4.45 15.22
CA GLU A 234 11.70 4.34 16.41
C GLU A 234 11.06 3.43 17.47
N HIS A 235 9.78 3.63 17.76
CA HIS A 235 9.03 2.80 18.71
C HIS A 235 9.02 1.32 18.30
N ASN A 236 8.58 1.02 17.09
CA ASN A 236 8.45 -0.36 16.60
C ASN A 236 9.82 -1.06 16.52
N ILE A 237 10.85 -0.38 16.01
CA ILE A 237 12.22 -0.93 15.95
C ILE A 237 12.71 -1.29 17.35
N GLN A 238 12.50 -0.42 18.33
CA GLN A 238 12.91 -0.68 19.72
C GLN A 238 12.12 -1.85 20.33
N ALA A 239 10.79 -1.86 20.17
CA ALA A 239 9.93 -2.93 20.70
C ALA A 239 10.31 -4.30 20.13
N TRP A 240 10.47 -4.40 18.82
CA TRP A 240 10.85 -5.65 18.14
C TRP A 240 12.28 -6.11 18.51
N THR A 241 13.21 -5.17 18.69
CA THR A 241 14.58 -5.49 19.14
C THR A 241 14.54 -6.09 20.55
N ASN A 242 13.78 -5.50 21.47
CA ASN A 242 13.62 -6.00 22.83
C ASN A 242 13.00 -7.40 22.87
N ALA A 243 12.06 -7.67 21.98
CA ALA A 243 11.39 -8.97 21.84
C ALA A 243 12.24 -10.03 21.12
N GLY A 244 13.46 -9.70 20.65
CA GLY A 244 14.34 -10.64 19.97
C GLY A 244 13.94 -10.97 18.53
N VAL A 245 13.09 -10.15 17.91
CA VAL A 245 12.59 -10.35 16.54
C VAL A 245 13.72 -10.28 15.53
N LYS A 246 13.68 -11.16 14.54
CA LYS A 246 14.56 -11.19 13.36
C LYS A 246 13.81 -10.76 12.11
N ALA A 247 12.54 -11.12 12.00
CA ALA A 247 11.70 -10.84 10.83
C ALA A 247 10.34 -10.27 11.22
N VAL A 248 9.83 -9.38 10.38
CA VAL A 248 8.49 -8.79 10.46
C VAL A 248 7.63 -9.38 9.36
N VAL A 249 6.52 -9.99 9.72
CA VAL A 249 5.49 -10.46 8.77
C VAL A 249 4.26 -9.60 8.94
N THR A 250 3.68 -9.13 7.83
CA THR A 250 2.42 -8.38 7.84
C THR A 250 1.51 -8.79 6.70
N LEU A 251 0.21 -8.65 6.90
CA LEU A 251 -0.79 -8.82 5.82
C LEU A 251 -1.19 -7.48 5.18
N CYS A 252 -0.69 -6.36 5.71
CA CYS A 252 -1.03 -5.03 5.22
C CYS A 252 0.02 -4.53 4.22
N ALA A 253 -0.41 -4.21 3.00
CA ALA A 253 0.49 -3.66 1.98
C ALA A 253 1.11 -2.31 2.39
N ASP A 254 0.37 -1.44 3.09
CA ASP A 254 0.90 -0.16 3.60
C ASP A 254 1.99 -0.40 4.66
N GLY A 255 1.77 -1.39 5.57
CA GLY A 255 2.77 -1.81 6.55
C GLY A 255 4.00 -2.40 5.88
N TYR A 256 3.81 -3.31 4.93
CA TYR A 256 4.90 -3.91 4.16
C TYR A 256 5.78 -2.85 3.48
N TYR A 257 5.16 -1.88 2.80
CA TYR A 257 5.89 -0.76 2.21
C TYR A 257 6.66 0.05 3.25
N ALA A 258 6.02 0.42 4.36
CA ALA A 258 6.65 1.20 5.40
C ALA A 258 7.88 0.48 5.99
N PHE A 259 7.72 -0.79 6.36
CA PHE A 259 8.80 -1.59 6.99
C PHE A 259 9.93 -1.89 6.01
N LYS A 260 9.61 -2.19 4.74
CA LYS A 260 10.61 -2.55 3.72
C LYS A 260 11.36 -1.34 3.15
N ARG A 261 10.70 -0.17 3.07
CA ARG A 261 11.23 0.99 2.33
C ARG A 261 11.55 2.19 3.19
N LEU A 262 10.74 2.47 4.21
CA LEU A 262 10.87 3.69 5.01
C LEU A 262 11.67 3.43 6.30
N TYR A 263 11.46 2.30 6.95
CA TYR A 263 12.14 1.95 8.20
C TYR A 263 13.66 1.76 8.06
N PRO A 264 14.22 1.23 6.96
CA PRO A 264 15.68 1.18 6.77
C PRO A 264 16.36 2.55 6.89
N GLU A 265 15.69 3.64 6.45
CA GLU A 265 16.17 5.01 6.62
C GLU A 265 16.20 5.45 8.10
N LYS A 266 15.51 4.73 8.97
CA LYS A 266 15.46 4.92 10.42
C LYS A 266 16.29 3.88 11.21
N GLY A 267 17.11 3.11 10.49
CA GLY A 267 18.04 2.14 11.10
C GLY A 267 17.49 0.72 11.29
N SER A 268 16.30 0.41 10.77
CA SER A 268 15.77 -0.96 10.79
C SER A 268 16.64 -1.92 10.00
N LYS A 269 16.88 -3.11 10.58
CA LYS A 269 17.65 -4.20 9.96
C LYS A 269 16.86 -5.51 9.90
N PHE A 270 15.58 -5.47 10.23
CA PHE A 270 14.71 -6.65 10.20
C PHE A 270 14.47 -7.11 8.76
N GLU A 271 14.38 -8.40 8.56
CA GLU A 271 13.80 -8.95 7.34
C GLU A 271 12.30 -8.64 7.31
N VAL A 272 11.78 -8.27 6.16
CA VAL A 272 10.37 -7.88 6.02
C VAL A 272 9.70 -8.72 4.95
N PHE A 273 8.64 -9.40 5.34
CA PHE A 273 7.82 -10.23 4.46
C PHE A 273 6.36 -9.80 4.48
N HIS A 274 5.74 -9.79 3.31
CA HIS A 274 4.30 -9.86 3.25
C HIS A 274 3.85 -11.30 3.48
N ILE A 275 2.69 -11.51 4.12
CA ILE A 275 2.21 -12.86 4.42
C ILE A 275 2.12 -13.76 3.19
N VAL A 276 1.78 -13.24 2.02
CA VAL A 276 1.71 -14.02 0.78
C VAL A 276 3.08 -14.52 0.31
N GLU A 277 4.17 -13.77 0.52
CA GLU A 277 5.53 -14.28 0.23
C GLU A 277 5.84 -15.51 1.10
N PHE A 278 5.43 -15.41 2.35
CA PHE A 278 5.67 -16.45 3.34
C PHE A 278 4.86 -17.71 3.02
N ILE A 279 3.57 -17.56 2.72
CA ILE A 279 2.66 -18.67 2.36
C ILE A 279 3.10 -19.33 1.05
N ASP A 280 3.43 -18.58 0.01
CA ASP A 280 3.91 -19.11 -1.27
C ASP A 280 5.15 -19.97 -1.10
N ARG A 281 6.12 -19.51 -0.28
CA ARG A 281 7.31 -20.29 0.06
C ARG A 281 6.94 -21.59 0.78
N LEU A 282 6.06 -21.53 1.78
CA LEU A 282 5.64 -22.71 2.55
C LEU A 282 4.89 -23.75 1.68
N ILE A 283 4.11 -23.28 0.70
CA ILE A 283 3.46 -24.17 -0.28
C ILE A 283 4.52 -24.85 -1.16
N LYS A 284 5.49 -24.09 -1.69
CA LYS A 284 6.58 -24.61 -2.52
C LYS A 284 7.49 -25.59 -1.78
N GLU A 285 7.66 -25.40 -0.47
CA GLU A 285 8.37 -26.32 0.43
C GLU A 285 7.53 -27.57 0.84
N GLY A 286 6.24 -27.63 0.44
CA GLY A 286 5.33 -28.74 0.79
C GLY A 286 4.89 -28.75 2.25
N ARG A 287 5.07 -27.66 2.99
CA ARG A 287 4.67 -27.50 4.40
C ARG A 287 3.20 -27.09 4.53
N ILE A 288 2.63 -26.47 3.51
CA ILE A 288 1.18 -26.25 3.36
C ILE A 288 0.66 -27.17 2.28
N LYS A 289 -0.38 -27.95 2.60
CA LYS A 289 -1.05 -28.86 1.68
C LYS A 289 -2.54 -28.60 1.70
N PHE A 290 -3.14 -28.51 0.53
CA PHE A 290 -4.58 -28.34 0.39
C PHE A 290 -5.29 -29.71 0.44
N SER A 291 -6.34 -29.80 1.25
CA SER A 291 -7.15 -31.01 1.42
C SER A 291 -8.57 -30.87 0.86
N LYS A 292 -9.02 -29.62 0.64
CA LYS A 292 -10.37 -29.30 0.17
C LYS A 292 -10.35 -28.64 -1.20
N VAL A 293 -11.38 -28.91 -1.98
CA VAL A 293 -11.60 -28.29 -3.29
C VAL A 293 -12.50 -27.06 -3.10
N LEU A 294 -12.08 -25.91 -3.62
CA LEU A 294 -12.86 -24.66 -3.62
C LEU A 294 -13.29 -24.32 -5.06
N PRO A 295 -14.45 -24.81 -5.54
CA PRO A 295 -14.90 -24.53 -6.91
C PRO A 295 -15.40 -23.07 -6.99
N MET A 296 -14.54 -22.17 -7.41
CA MET A 296 -14.88 -20.76 -7.60
C MET A 296 -13.96 -20.09 -8.64
N THR A 297 -14.54 -19.19 -9.41
CA THR A 297 -13.78 -18.30 -10.31
C THR A 297 -13.49 -16.99 -9.59
N VAL A 298 -12.21 -16.62 -9.48
CA VAL A 298 -11.76 -15.43 -8.79
C VAL A 298 -10.95 -14.52 -9.69
N THR A 299 -10.94 -13.23 -9.37
CA THR A 299 -9.98 -12.29 -9.95
C THR A 299 -9.14 -11.64 -8.87
N TYR A 300 -7.87 -11.29 -9.20
CA TYR A 300 -6.95 -10.75 -8.21
C TYR A 300 -6.71 -9.25 -8.39
N HIS A 301 -6.84 -8.50 -7.29
CA HIS A 301 -6.45 -7.10 -7.22
C HIS A 301 -5.05 -6.94 -6.65
N ASP A 302 -4.14 -6.35 -7.42
CA ASP A 302 -2.77 -6.05 -7.00
C ASP A 302 -2.70 -4.79 -6.13
N PRO A 303 -2.38 -4.89 -4.81
CA PRO A 303 -2.22 -3.72 -3.95
C PRO A 303 -1.00 -2.90 -4.36
N CYS A 304 -1.20 -1.59 -4.52
CA CYS A 304 -0.15 -0.71 -5.05
C CYS A 304 1.10 -0.63 -4.15
N HIS A 305 0.95 -0.70 -2.83
CA HIS A 305 2.06 -0.64 -1.88
C HIS A 305 2.84 -1.94 -1.79
N MET A 306 2.26 -3.09 -2.15
CA MET A 306 2.94 -4.37 -2.22
C MET A 306 3.67 -4.55 -3.57
N GLY A 307 3.12 -3.97 -4.61
CA GLY A 307 3.70 -3.99 -5.97
C GLY A 307 4.58 -2.76 -6.26
N ARG A 308 4.02 -1.79 -6.97
CA ARG A 308 4.71 -0.60 -7.51
C ARG A 308 5.52 0.22 -6.51
N ARG A 309 5.11 0.25 -5.25
CA ARG A 309 5.74 1.08 -4.22
C ARG A 309 6.80 0.33 -3.40
N ALA A 310 6.61 -0.96 -3.16
CA ALA A 310 7.57 -1.76 -2.39
C ALA A 310 8.87 -1.98 -3.16
N ASP A 311 8.78 -2.18 -4.47
CA ASP A 311 9.93 -2.31 -5.35
C ASP A 311 9.80 -1.34 -6.51
N VAL A 312 10.84 -0.53 -6.71
CA VAL A 312 10.84 0.49 -7.75
C VAL A 312 11.09 -0.15 -9.11
N TYR A 313 10.21 0.14 -10.06
CA TYR A 313 10.45 -0.23 -11.44
C TYR A 313 11.77 0.32 -11.94
N VAL A 314 12.60 -0.54 -12.51
CA VAL A 314 13.87 -0.17 -13.16
C VAL A 314 13.77 -0.55 -14.63
N PRO A 315 13.89 0.42 -15.57
CA PRO A 315 13.85 0.14 -16.99
C PRO A 315 14.84 -0.97 -17.39
N GLY A 316 14.38 -1.92 -18.23
CA GLY A 316 15.20 -3.03 -18.72
C GLY A 316 15.44 -4.16 -17.71
N LYS A 317 14.90 -4.10 -16.51
CA LYS A 317 14.88 -5.20 -15.55
C LYS A 317 13.49 -5.85 -15.51
N ALA A 318 13.44 -7.09 -15.00
CA ALA A 318 12.15 -7.71 -14.71
C ALA A 318 11.32 -6.83 -13.78
N ILE A 319 10.01 -6.88 -13.92
CA ILE A 319 9.08 -6.15 -13.07
C ILE A 319 9.30 -6.62 -11.64
N MET A 320 9.70 -5.68 -10.78
CA MET A 320 9.91 -5.93 -9.37
C MET A 320 8.58 -5.68 -8.64
N GLY A 321 8.34 -6.39 -7.56
CA GLY A 321 7.12 -6.30 -6.77
C GLY A 321 6.44 -7.64 -6.57
N LEU A 322 5.60 -7.74 -5.55
CA LEU A 322 4.92 -8.98 -5.20
C LEU A 322 3.68 -9.21 -6.07
N TYR A 323 3.90 -9.59 -7.33
CA TYR A 323 2.81 -9.85 -8.27
C TYR A 323 2.52 -11.34 -8.47
N ASP A 324 3.57 -12.17 -8.46
CA ASP A 324 3.45 -13.59 -8.76
C ASP A 324 3.06 -14.45 -7.54
N PRO A 325 3.60 -14.23 -6.31
CA PRO A 325 3.27 -15.05 -5.15
C PRO A 325 1.76 -15.20 -4.88
N PRO A 326 0.93 -14.15 -4.84
CA PRO A 326 -0.51 -14.32 -4.64
C PRO A 326 -1.19 -15.09 -5.77
N ARG A 327 -0.71 -14.96 -7.01
CA ARG A 327 -1.21 -15.72 -8.17
C ARG A 327 -0.83 -17.20 -8.10
N ASP A 328 0.41 -17.49 -7.68
CA ASP A 328 0.90 -18.85 -7.49
C ASP A 328 0.08 -19.56 -6.41
N ILE A 329 -0.19 -18.87 -5.28
CA ILE A 329 -1.06 -19.37 -4.23
C ILE A 329 -2.45 -19.70 -4.78
N LEU A 330 -3.12 -18.75 -5.42
CA LEU A 330 -4.48 -18.93 -5.93
C LEU A 330 -4.58 -20.09 -6.92
N LYS A 331 -3.61 -20.20 -7.83
CA LYS A 331 -3.54 -21.30 -8.81
C LYS A 331 -3.25 -22.66 -8.18
N SER A 332 -2.63 -22.68 -7.01
CA SER A 332 -2.31 -23.94 -6.30
C SER A 332 -3.49 -24.49 -5.48
N ILE A 333 -4.52 -23.67 -5.20
CA ILE A 333 -5.73 -24.10 -4.50
C ILE A 333 -6.61 -24.93 -5.43
N PRO A 334 -6.92 -26.20 -5.07
CA PRO A 334 -7.74 -27.05 -5.93
C PRO A 334 -9.14 -26.45 -6.17
N GLY A 335 -9.54 -26.36 -7.43
CA GLY A 335 -10.86 -25.85 -7.86
C GLY A 335 -10.95 -24.34 -8.02
N VAL A 336 -9.95 -23.58 -7.61
CA VAL A 336 -9.90 -22.12 -7.86
C VAL A 336 -9.47 -21.86 -9.29
N GLU A 337 -10.26 -21.10 -10.03
CA GLU A 337 -9.94 -20.58 -11.35
C GLU A 337 -9.62 -19.09 -11.26
N LEU A 338 -8.38 -18.70 -11.58
CA LEU A 338 -7.96 -17.30 -11.60
C LEU A 338 -8.15 -16.70 -12.99
N VAL A 339 -9.03 -15.72 -13.09
CA VAL A 339 -9.22 -14.88 -14.29
C VAL A 339 -8.68 -13.48 -14.02
N GLU A 340 -7.92 -12.94 -14.98
CA GLU A 340 -7.25 -11.65 -14.80
C GLU A 340 -8.11 -10.48 -15.28
N MET A 341 -8.10 -9.38 -14.53
CA MET A 341 -8.65 -8.10 -14.96
C MET A 341 -7.84 -7.50 -16.13
N ASN A 342 -8.34 -6.42 -16.72
CA ASN A 342 -7.63 -5.72 -17.80
C ASN A 342 -6.33 -5.07 -17.29
N ARG A 343 -6.42 -4.37 -16.14
CA ARG A 343 -5.29 -3.66 -15.51
C ARG A 343 -4.74 -4.49 -14.38
N ILE A 344 -3.61 -5.13 -14.58
CA ILE A 344 -2.96 -6.02 -13.61
C ILE A 344 -1.54 -5.56 -13.29
N LYS A 345 -0.98 -6.12 -12.23
CA LYS A 345 0.41 -5.92 -11.80
C LYS A 345 0.73 -4.42 -11.66
N GLU A 346 1.77 -3.94 -12.33
CA GLU A 346 2.18 -2.53 -12.27
C GLU A 346 1.14 -1.55 -12.83
N TYR A 347 0.23 -2.02 -13.67
CA TYR A 347 -0.86 -1.21 -14.23
C TYR A 347 -2.16 -1.29 -13.43
N ALA A 348 -2.21 -2.08 -12.36
CA ALA A 348 -3.43 -2.25 -11.58
C ALA A 348 -4.05 -0.92 -11.18
N TRP A 349 -5.36 -0.79 -11.38
CA TRP A 349 -6.13 0.34 -10.88
C TRP A 349 -6.11 0.38 -9.35
N CYS A 350 -6.12 1.57 -8.75
CA CYS A 350 -6.12 1.73 -7.30
C CYS A 350 -7.42 1.27 -6.66
N CYS A 351 -7.35 0.77 -5.43
CA CYS A 351 -8.54 0.48 -4.63
C CYS A 351 -9.25 1.73 -4.09
N GLY A 352 -8.62 2.91 -4.19
CA GLY A 352 -9.17 4.18 -3.72
C GLY A 352 -8.89 4.51 -2.24
N ALA A 353 -8.32 3.61 -1.45
CA ALA A 353 -8.12 3.86 -0.02
C ALA A 353 -6.78 4.51 0.33
N GLY A 354 -5.85 4.69 -0.64
CA GLY A 354 -4.48 5.14 -0.40
C GLY A 354 -4.33 6.63 -0.12
N GLY A 355 -3.15 7.03 0.34
CA GLY A 355 -2.72 8.43 0.44
C GLY A 355 -3.58 9.37 1.28
N GLY A 356 -4.40 8.84 2.20
CA GLY A 356 -5.35 9.64 2.99
C GLY A 356 -6.62 10.05 2.23
N VAL A 357 -6.84 9.49 1.02
CA VAL A 357 -8.05 9.80 0.21
C VAL A 357 -9.31 9.33 0.91
N LYS A 358 -9.30 8.14 1.50
CA LYS A 358 -10.49 7.61 2.20
C LYS A 358 -10.92 8.52 3.35
N GLU A 359 -9.99 9.09 4.07
CA GLU A 359 -10.22 9.94 5.23
C GLU A 359 -10.57 11.38 4.83
N GLY A 360 -9.97 11.92 3.76
CA GLY A 360 -10.18 13.29 3.33
C GLY A 360 -11.25 13.48 2.26
N TYR A 361 -11.46 12.48 1.41
CA TYR A 361 -12.31 12.54 0.24
C TYR A 361 -13.06 11.20 0.02
N PRO A 362 -13.95 10.79 0.94
CA PRO A 362 -14.60 9.48 0.92
C PRO A 362 -15.38 9.20 -0.37
N ASP A 363 -16.02 10.19 -0.97
CA ASP A 363 -16.76 10.05 -2.24
C ASP A 363 -15.82 9.67 -3.40
N PHE A 364 -14.62 10.24 -3.44
CA PHE A 364 -13.62 9.89 -4.43
C PHE A 364 -13.02 8.50 -4.18
N SER A 365 -12.83 8.14 -2.93
CA SER A 365 -12.42 6.80 -2.53
C SER A 365 -13.42 5.73 -2.99
N ASP A 366 -14.71 5.93 -2.68
CA ASP A 366 -15.80 5.02 -3.08
C ASP A 366 -15.91 4.91 -4.60
N TRP A 367 -15.89 6.05 -5.31
CA TRP A 367 -15.92 6.04 -6.77
C TRP A 367 -14.74 5.26 -7.38
N THR A 368 -13.53 5.46 -6.85
CA THR A 368 -12.34 4.75 -7.32
C THR A 368 -12.46 3.23 -7.09
N ALA A 369 -12.97 2.82 -5.92
CA ALA A 369 -13.19 1.41 -5.61
C ALA A 369 -14.21 0.77 -6.56
N ARG A 370 -15.31 1.46 -6.85
CA ARG A 370 -16.36 0.99 -7.77
C ARG A 370 -15.84 0.77 -9.18
N GLU A 371 -15.01 1.67 -9.71
CA GLU A 371 -14.37 1.48 -11.02
C GLU A 371 -13.56 0.17 -11.07
N ARG A 372 -12.93 -0.22 -9.96
CA ARG A 372 -12.22 -1.50 -9.86
C ARG A 372 -13.17 -2.69 -9.75
N VAL A 373 -14.27 -2.53 -9.00
CA VAL A 373 -15.33 -3.55 -8.90
C VAL A 373 -15.97 -3.81 -10.27
N GLU A 374 -16.25 -2.76 -11.06
CA GLU A 374 -16.79 -2.92 -12.41
C GLU A 374 -15.81 -3.68 -13.33
N GLU A 375 -14.51 -3.39 -13.22
CA GLU A 375 -13.49 -4.12 -13.97
C GLU A 375 -13.42 -5.60 -13.55
N ALA A 376 -13.55 -5.89 -12.26
CA ALA A 376 -13.61 -7.26 -11.76
C ALA A 376 -14.86 -8.00 -12.24
N LYS A 377 -16.03 -7.36 -12.24
CA LYS A 377 -17.28 -7.92 -12.77
C LYS A 377 -17.17 -8.25 -14.25
N ALA A 378 -16.47 -7.42 -15.03
CA ALA A 378 -16.26 -7.65 -16.45
C ALA A 378 -15.46 -8.93 -16.77
N THR A 379 -14.76 -9.52 -15.79
CA THR A 379 -14.08 -10.81 -15.93
C THR A 379 -15.00 -12.02 -15.80
N GLY A 380 -16.21 -11.83 -15.27
CA GLY A 380 -17.12 -12.92 -14.90
C GLY A 380 -16.78 -13.59 -13.57
N ALA A 381 -15.79 -13.09 -12.82
CA ALA A 381 -15.40 -13.66 -11.52
C ALA A 381 -16.50 -13.52 -10.47
N GLU A 382 -16.61 -14.52 -9.60
CA GLU A 382 -17.51 -14.55 -8.44
C GLU A 382 -16.97 -13.74 -7.27
N ALA A 383 -15.64 -13.56 -7.22
CA ALA A 383 -14.99 -12.83 -6.13
C ALA A 383 -13.78 -12.03 -6.59
N ILE A 384 -13.56 -10.90 -5.91
CA ILE A 384 -12.29 -10.16 -5.91
C ILE A 384 -11.45 -10.69 -4.77
N VAL A 385 -10.23 -11.13 -5.06
CA VAL A 385 -9.26 -11.51 -4.04
C VAL A 385 -8.16 -10.46 -4.00
N THR A 386 -7.74 -10.10 -2.80
CA THR A 386 -6.63 -9.15 -2.59
C THR A 386 -5.75 -9.60 -1.43
N ALA A 387 -4.62 -8.95 -1.23
CA ALA A 387 -3.70 -9.19 -0.12
C ALA A 387 -3.41 -7.87 0.61
N CYS A 388 -4.46 -7.14 0.96
CA CYS A 388 -4.33 -5.90 1.71
C CYS A 388 -5.66 -5.52 2.37
N PRO A 389 -5.71 -5.34 3.70
CA PRO A 389 -6.94 -5.04 4.43
C PRO A 389 -7.56 -3.69 4.06
N TRP A 390 -6.77 -2.75 3.56
CA TRP A 390 -7.29 -1.47 3.05
C TRP A 390 -8.02 -1.65 1.71
N CYS A 391 -7.48 -2.47 0.81
CA CYS A 391 -8.13 -2.78 -0.46
C CYS A 391 -9.40 -3.59 -0.21
N GLU A 392 -9.29 -4.65 0.61
CA GLU A 392 -10.40 -5.53 0.97
C GLU A 392 -11.57 -4.74 1.58
N GLY A 393 -11.32 -3.99 2.66
CA GLY A 393 -12.34 -3.21 3.33
C GLY A 393 -12.93 -2.13 2.44
N ASN A 394 -12.16 -1.51 1.52
CA ASN A 394 -12.70 -0.50 0.61
C ASN A 394 -13.58 -1.08 -0.49
N PHE A 395 -13.26 -2.29 -0.98
CA PHE A 395 -14.14 -3.01 -1.90
C PHE A 395 -15.42 -3.48 -1.21
N MET A 396 -15.32 -4.01 0.03
CA MET A 396 -16.50 -4.35 0.83
C MET A 396 -17.42 -3.13 1.02
N ASP A 397 -16.87 -1.97 1.36
CA ASP A 397 -17.62 -0.72 1.50
C ASP A 397 -18.29 -0.29 0.18
N ALA A 398 -17.57 -0.43 -0.95
CA ALA A 398 -18.08 -0.06 -2.27
C ALA A 398 -19.24 -0.91 -2.76
N ILE A 399 -19.29 -2.20 -2.40
CA ILE A 399 -20.35 -3.13 -2.81
C ILE A 399 -21.50 -3.21 -1.81
N ASN A 400 -21.28 -2.80 -0.54
CA ASN A 400 -22.26 -2.92 0.53
C ASN A 400 -23.55 -2.14 0.21
N GLY A 401 -24.68 -2.80 0.43
CA GLY A 401 -26.02 -2.19 0.26
C GLY A 401 -26.44 -1.90 -1.18
N LYS A 402 -25.68 -2.37 -2.21
CA LYS A 402 -25.95 -2.05 -3.63
C LYS A 402 -26.44 -3.24 -4.46
N GLY A 403 -26.74 -4.36 -3.81
CA GLY A 403 -27.22 -5.57 -4.51
C GLY A 403 -26.17 -6.25 -5.37
N GLU A 404 -24.89 -5.92 -5.18
CA GLU A 404 -23.78 -6.54 -5.89
C GLU A 404 -23.60 -7.99 -5.47
N ARG A 405 -23.38 -8.89 -6.44
CA ARG A 405 -23.22 -10.32 -6.17
C ARG A 405 -21.77 -10.75 -5.97
N ILE A 406 -20.81 -9.93 -6.43
CA ILE A 406 -19.39 -10.23 -6.30
C ILE A 406 -18.96 -10.17 -4.82
N LYS A 407 -18.17 -11.14 -4.39
CA LYS A 407 -17.63 -11.24 -3.03
C LYS A 407 -16.22 -10.64 -2.97
N VAL A 408 -15.73 -10.37 -1.76
CA VAL A 408 -14.35 -9.91 -1.52
C VAL A 408 -13.71 -10.82 -0.48
N TYR A 409 -12.46 -11.23 -0.73
CA TYR A 409 -11.68 -12.09 0.17
C TYR A 409 -10.22 -11.65 0.23
N ASP A 410 -9.59 -11.87 1.38
CA ASP A 410 -8.12 -11.93 1.43
C ASP A 410 -7.61 -13.28 0.91
N VAL A 411 -6.40 -13.28 0.32
CA VAL A 411 -5.73 -14.53 -0.13
C VAL A 411 -5.65 -15.56 0.99
N VAL A 412 -5.34 -15.11 2.22
CA VAL A 412 -5.18 -15.98 3.39
C VAL A 412 -6.48 -16.72 3.74
N GLU A 413 -7.63 -16.07 3.55
CA GLU A 413 -8.93 -16.71 3.82
C GLU A 413 -9.20 -17.89 2.87
N LEU A 414 -8.83 -17.76 1.59
CA LEU A 414 -8.98 -18.86 0.63
C LEU A 414 -8.01 -20.00 0.94
N VAL A 415 -6.77 -19.68 1.32
CA VAL A 415 -5.81 -20.69 1.80
C VAL A 415 -6.38 -21.46 2.98
N GLN A 416 -6.90 -20.76 4.01
CA GLN A 416 -7.46 -21.39 5.21
C GLN A 416 -8.68 -22.27 4.89
N ARG A 417 -9.52 -21.89 3.95
CA ARG A 417 -10.69 -22.68 3.53
C ARG A 417 -10.30 -23.96 2.80
N ALA A 418 -9.15 -23.98 2.14
CA ALA A 418 -8.65 -25.10 1.35
C ALA A 418 -7.81 -26.12 2.16
N ILE A 419 -7.29 -25.72 3.30
CA ILE A 419 -6.65 -26.61 4.28
C ILE A 419 -7.72 -27.36 5.09
#